data_36818de7cbde7a67b8a38551df94dde9
#
_entry.id   36818de7cbde7a67b8a38551df94dde9
#
_cell.length_a   1.000
_cell.length_b   1.000
_cell.length_c   1.000
_cell.angle_alpha   90.00
_cell.angle_beta   90.00
_cell.angle_gamma   90.00
#
_symmetry.space_group_name_H-M   'P 1'
#
loop_
_entity.id
_entity.type
_entity.pdbx_description
1 polymer ?
#
loop_
_entity_poly.entity_id
_entity_poly.type
_entity_poly.pdbx_seq_one_letter_code
_entity_poly.pdbx_strand_id
1 'polypeptide(L)'
;MKTSLLFALIVATSVSVLAASSVGGLISRADAAFARGEGFSLDSYEPDLREAISAYEQALGLIPEDEVQTRAYVLDRLAQGYFELGFAYLSTDRNAQEEAFRKGKDYALASLRLDPKFVKTEQESFRAAISGATDVAALFWYGNNLGSYLNFHFMAALSGGMNDVRAAFARAIELDESYIGGGPWRALGSFLAKVPSFLGGDREKAKEAFARAIELGPDFLENYVDAAEYVYKQGEEWDKFCANLREAITRGKDPKVMAAWPLYNALALKRAESLINDKKCQ
;
A
#
# COMPACT_ATOMS: atom_id res chain seq x y z
N MET A 1 -44.45 36.03 2.37
CA MET A 1 -43.71 35.07 1.48
C MET A 1 -42.17 35.10 1.60
N LYS A 2 -41.53 36.02 2.34
CA LYS A 2 -40.05 36.07 2.45
C LYS A 2 -39.48 35.23 3.60
N THR A 3 -40.26 34.86 4.61
CA THR A 3 -39.83 34.10 5.79
C THR A 3 -39.73 32.58 5.53
N SER A 4 -40.51 32.02 4.59
CA SER A 4 -40.44 30.58 4.29
C SER A 4 -39.20 30.15 3.49
N LEU A 5 -38.63 31.05 2.68
CA LEU A 5 -37.42 30.73 1.90
C LEU A 5 -36.16 30.67 2.79
N LEU A 6 -36.09 31.48 3.83
CA LEU A 6 -34.94 31.50 4.75
C LEU A 6 -34.87 30.22 5.62
N PHE A 7 -36.05 29.73 6.04
CA PHE A 7 -36.16 28.50 6.84
C PHE A 7 -35.80 27.24 6.02
N ALA A 8 -36.25 27.20 4.75
CA ALA A 8 -35.91 26.09 3.85
C ALA A 8 -34.41 26.03 3.52
N LEU A 9 -33.73 27.17 3.39
CA LEU A 9 -32.29 27.24 3.12
C LEU A 9 -31.45 26.80 4.35
N ILE A 10 -31.87 27.21 5.56
CA ILE A 10 -31.18 26.83 6.82
C ILE A 10 -31.35 25.33 7.10
N VAL A 11 -32.55 24.77 6.85
CA VAL A 11 -32.79 23.33 7.03
C VAL A 11 -32.02 22.50 6.00
N ALA A 12 -31.98 22.92 4.73
CA ALA A 12 -31.26 22.24 3.67
C ALA A 12 -29.77 22.24 3.91
N THR A 13 -29.18 23.35 4.39
CA THR A 13 -27.74 23.43 4.74
C THR A 13 -27.41 22.61 5.99
N SER A 14 -28.24 22.60 7.00
CA SER A 14 -28.03 21.79 8.22
C SER A 14 -28.17 20.29 7.96
N VAL A 15 -29.07 19.84 7.11
CA VAL A 15 -29.22 18.44 6.71
C VAL A 15 -28.03 17.99 5.87
N SER A 16 -27.54 18.82 4.95
CA SER A 16 -26.35 18.51 4.14
C SER A 16 -25.07 18.43 4.98
N VAL A 17 -24.90 19.31 5.97
CA VAL A 17 -23.76 19.29 6.90
C VAL A 17 -23.83 18.07 7.83
N LEU A 18 -25.00 17.73 8.34
CA LEU A 18 -25.20 16.53 9.17
C LEU A 18 -24.95 15.24 8.39
N ALA A 19 -25.38 15.15 7.13
CA ALA A 19 -25.13 14.01 6.27
C ALA A 19 -23.62 13.86 5.93
N ALA A 20 -22.94 14.97 5.67
CA ALA A 20 -21.50 14.99 5.39
C ALA A 20 -20.64 14.62 6.62
N SER A 21 -21.15 14.82 7.84
CA SER A 21 -20.49 14.48 9.10
C SER A 21 -20.87 13.10 9.64
N SER A 22 -21.79 12.39 8.98
CA SER A 22 -22.10 11.00 9.34
C SER A 22 -20.95 10.05 8.96
N VAL A 23 -20.85 8.89 9.61
CA VAL A 23 -19.86 7.86 9.27
C VAL A 23 -19.87 7.57 7.77
N GLY A 24 -21.05 7.29 7.20
CA GLY A 24 -21.19 7.01 5.76
C GLY A 24 -20.81 8.20 4.88
N GLY A 25 -21.11 9.43 5.29
CA GLY A 25 -20.71 10.63 4.56
C GLY A 25 -19.19 10.85 4.56
N LEU A 26 -18.55 10.61 5.70
CA LEU A 26 -17.08 10.69 5.83
C LEU A 26 -16.38 9.61 5.00
N ILE A 27 -16.85 8.36 5.05
CA ILE A 27 -16.32 7.26 4.23
C ILE A 27 -16.47 7.58 2.74
N SER A 28 -17.66 8.00 2.30
CA SER A 28 -17.90 8.35 0.89
C SER A 28 -17.00 9.51 0.41
N ARG A 29 -16.77 10.51 1.26
CA ARG A 29 -15.85 11.61 0.98
C ARG A 29 -14.41 11.10 0.87
N ALA A 30 -13.99 10.23 1.80
CA ALA A 30 -12.66 9.64 1.80
C ALA A 30 -12.44 8.77 0.57
N ASP A 31 -13.42 7.93 0.19
CA ASP A 31 -13.37 7.09 -1.01
C ASP A 31 -13.26 7.94 -2.29
N ALA A 32 -14.02 9.05 -2.36
CA ALA A 32 -13.97 9.96 -3.50
C ALA A 32 -12.60 10.65 -3.63
N ALA A 33 -12.03 11.12 -2.52
CA ALA A 33 -10.69 11.72 -2.50
C ALA A 33 -9.58 10.68 -2.77
N PHE A 34 -9.78 9.43 -2.35
CA PHE A 34 -8.85 8.33 -2.62
C PHE A 34 -8.95 7.81 -4.06
N ALA A 35 -10.05 8.09 -4.75
CA ALA A 35 -10.26 7.64 -6.12
C ALA A 35 -9.29 8.33 -7.09
N ARG A 36 -8.69 7.55 -7.98
CA ARG A 36 -7.72 7.98 -8.98
C ARG A 36 -8.34 7.83 -10.35
N GLY A 37 -9.26 8.76 -10.64
CA GLY A 37 -10.03 8.74 -11.87
C GLY A 37 -9.32 9.41 -13.05
N GLU A 38 -10.11 9.78 -14.03
CA GLU A 38 -9.66 10.53 -15.22
C GLU A 38 -9.00 11.86 -14.77
N GLY A 39 -7.82 12.13 -15.32
CA GLY A 39 -7.03 13.31 -14.96
C GLY A 39 -6.09 13.13 -13.76
N PHE A 40 -5.91 11.89 -13.26
CA PHE A 40 -4.91 11.62 -12.20
C PHE A 40 -3.51 12.15 -12.57
N SER A 41 -2.88 12.83 -11.64
CA SER A 41 -1.48 13.29 -11.73
C SER A 41 -0.78 13.11 -10.39
N LEU A 42 0.46 12.60 -10.41
CA LEU A 42 1.28 12.48 -9.20
C LEU A 42 1.44 13.80 -8.46
N ASP A 43 1.64 14.89 -9.19
CA ASP A 43 1.95 16.20 -8.62
C ASP A 43 0.73 16.85 -7.93
N SER A 44 -0.49 16.45 -8.29
CA SER A 44 -1.72 17.02 -7.74
C SER A 44 -2.46 16.10 -6.75
N TYR A 45 -2.07 14.84 -6.62
CA TYR A 45 -2.82 13.86 -5.84
C TYR A 45 -2.52 13.89 -4.32
N GLU A 46 -1.37 14.43 -3.89
CA GLU A 46 -1.02 14.43 -2.46
C GLU A 46 -2.10 15.10 -1.57
N PRO A 47 -2.67 16.28 -1.92
CA PRO A 47 -3.74 16.88 -1.15
C PRO A 47 -4.98 15.98 -0.99
N ASP A 48 -5.39 15.30 -2.08
CA ASP A 48 -6.54 14.39 -2.07
C ASP A 48 -6.27 13.16 -1.19
N LEU A 49 -5.06 12.61 -1.25
CA LEU A 49 -4.64 11.51 -0.37
C LEU A 49 -4.68 11.91 1.11
N ARG A 50 -4.20 13.12 1.44
CA ARG A 50 -4.25 13.64 2.80
C ARG A 50 -5.68 13.91 3.27
N GLU A 51 -6.55 14.39 2.38
CA GLU A 51 -7.98 14.57 2.66
C GLU A 51 -8.65 13.22 2.92
N ALA A 52 -8.38 12.21 2.10
CA ALA A 52 -8.90 10.85 2.29
C ALA A 52 -8.48 10.28 3.66
N ILE A 53 -7.20 10.36 4.00
CA ILE A 53 -6.69 9.92 5.31
C ILE A 53 -7.42 10.63 6.45
N SER A 54 -7.54 11.96 6.39
CA SER A 54 -8.21 12.75 7.43
C SER A 54 -9.69 12.36 7.58
N ALA A 55 -10.40 12.14 6.48
CA ALA A 55 -11.81 11.75 6.50
C ALA A 55 -12.00 10.33 7.04
N TYR A 56 -11.11 9.38 6.70
CA TYR A 56 -11.13 8.02 7.28
C TYR A 56 -10.80 8.05 8.79
N GLU A 57 -9.84 8.86 9.24
CA GLU A 57 -9.55 9.00 10.69
C GLU A 57 -10.76 9.54 11.46
N GLN A 58 -11.46 10.54 10.90
CA GLN A 58 -12.68 11.08 11.48
C GLN A 58 -13.80 10.01 11.51
N ALA A 59 -13.98 9.28 10.41
CA ALA A 59 -14.97 8.20 10.35
C ALA A 59 -14.67 7.12 11.40
N LEU A 60 -13.41 6.68 11.51
CA LEU A 60 -12.99 5.64 12.46
C LEU A 60 -13.34 6.00 13.90
N GLY A 61 -13.20 7.28 14.28
CA GLY A 61 -13.57 7.78 15.61
C GLY A 61 -15.07 7.76 15.92
N LEU A 62 -15.91 7.62 14.88
CA LEU A 62 -17.37 7.60 15.00
C LEU A 62 -17.99 6.22 14.77
N ILE A 63 -17.26 5.27 14.19
CA ILE A 63 -17.76 3.90 13.93
C ILE A 63 -17.87 3.14 15.24
N PRO A 64 -19.05 2.60 15.59
CA PRO A 64 -19.25 1.73 16.75
C PRO A 64 -18.28 0.54 16.77
N GLU A 65 -17.89 0.08 17.96
CA GLU A 65 -16.93 -1.03 18.08
C GLU A 65 -17.45 -2.36 17.54
N ASP A 66 -18.76 -2.56 17.55
CA ASP A 66 -19.45 -3.73 17.04
C ASP A 66 -19.64 -3.73 15.52
N GLU A 67 -19.44 -2.60 14.85
CA GLU A 67 -19.43 -2.51 13.38
C GLU A 67 -18.09 -2.98 12.78
N VAL A 68 -17.73 -4.24 13.05
CA VAL A 68 -16.42 -4.82 12.74
C VAL A 68 -16.04 -4.67 11.26
N GLN A 69 -16.98 -4.92 10.32
CA GLN A 69 -16.70 -4.86 8.88
C GLN A 69 -16.38 -3.44 8.41
N THR A 70 -17.15 -2.45 8.86
CA THR A 70 -16.94 -1.03 8.54
C THR A 70 -15.60 -0.55 9.12
N ARG A 71 -15.28 -0.97 10.35
CA ARG A 71 -13.99 -0.67 10.98
C ARG A 71 -12.82 -1.27 10.22
N ALA A 72 -12.91 -2.56 9.83
CA ALA A 72 -11.87 -3.24 9.05
C ALA A 72 -11.61 -2.50 7.74
N TYR A 73 -12.65 -2.19 6.96
CA TYR A 73 -12.53 -1.42 5.73
C TYR A 73 -11.76 -0.10 5.93
N VAL A 74 -12.17 0.71 6.92
CA VAL A 74 -11.55 2.01 7.16
C VAL A 74 -10.10 1.87 7.64
N LEU A 75 -9.81 0.90 8.50
CA LEU A 75 -8.46 0.62 9.00
C LEU A 75 -7.52 0.19 7.86
N ASP A 76 -7.98 -0.66 6.95
CA ASP A 76 -7.20 -1.10 5.79
C ASP A 76 -6.93 0.05 4.81
N ARG A 77 -7.94 0.91 4.59
CA ARG A 77 -7.78 2.13 3.77
C ARG A 77 -6.80 3.12 4.40
N LEU A 78 -6.82 3.29 5.72
CA LEU A 78 -5.84 4.09 6.45
C LEU A 78 -4.44 3.52 6.34
N ALA A 79 -4.29 2.20 6.51
CA ALA A 79 -3.01 1.53 6.38
C ALA A 79 -2.42 1.69 4.96
N GLN A 80 -3.25 1.57 3.92
CA GLN A 80 -2.89 1.85 2.53
C GLN A 80 -2.52 3.32 2.34
N GLY A 81 -3.36 4.24 2.78
CA GLY A 81 -3.17 5.67 2.59
C GLY A 81 -1.87 6.18 3.22
N TYR A 82 -1.55 5.74 4.42
CA TYR A 82 -0.30 6.09 5.08
C TYR A 82 0.92 5.45 4.40
N PHE A 83 0.82 4.21 3.89
CA PHE A 83 1.87 3.63 3.08
C PHE A 83 2.13 4.46 1.82
N GLU A 84 1.09 4.80 1.08
CA GLU A 84 1.21 5.57 -0.16
C GLU A 84 1.74 6.98 0.09
N LEU A 85 1.30 7.63 1.17
CA LEU A 85 1.82 8.94 1.56
C LEU A 85 3.32 8.88 1.86
N GLY A 86 3.76 7.91 2.66
CA GLY A 86 5.17 7.71 2.98
C GLY A 86 6.01 7.34 1.77
N PHE A 87 5.48 6.49 0.91
CA PHE A 87 6.18 5.94 -0.26
C PHE A 87 6.31 6.97 -1.39
N ALA A 88 5.23 7.68 -1.72
CA ALA A 88 5.18 8.54 -2.90
C ALA A 88 5.62 9.99 -2.61
N TYR A 89 5.36 10.53 -1.41
CA TYR A 89 5.43 11.97 -1.17
C TYR A 89 6.38 12.41 -0.05
N LEU A 90 6.76 11.52 0.87
CA LEU A 90 7.53 11.92 2.06
C LEU A 90 9.02 11.50 2.00
N SER A 91 9.53 11.09 0.84
CA SER A 91 10.92 10.61 0.69
C SER A 91 12.00 11.63 1.07
N THR A 92 11.67 12.92 1.05
CA THR A 92 12.58 14.02 1.41
C THR A 92 12.48 14.45 2.88
N ASP A 93 11.44 14.02 3.61
CA ASP A 93 11.25 14.25 5.05
C ASP A 93 11.28 12.93 5.80
N ARG A 94 12.47 12.57 6.30
CA ARG A 94 12.72 11.30 6.99
C ARG A 94 11.79 11.06 8.18
N ASN A 95 11.52 12.10 8.99
CA ASN A 95 10.70 11.97 10.18
C ASN A 95 9.21 11.80 9.82
N ALA A 96 8.71 12.58 8.88
CA ALA A 96 7.35 12.45 8.39
C ALA A 96 7.12 11.09 7.68
N GLN A 97 8.11 10.62 6.92
CA GLN A 97 8.06 9.32 6.25
C GLN A 97 8.00 8.16 7.26
N GLU A 98 8.88 8.18 8.27
CA GLU A 98 8.90 7.19 9.36
C GLU A 98 7.56 7.15 10.10
N GLU A 99 7.02 8.32 10.46
CA GLU A 99 5.73 8.44 11.16
C GLU A 99 4.57 7.92 10.30
N ALA A 100 4.58 8.17 9.00
CA ALA A 100 3.58 7.64 8.08
C ALA A 100 3.59 6.09 8.09
N PHE A 101 4.76 5.47 7.93
CA PHE A 101 4.85 4.01 7.96
C PHE A 101 4.50 3.42 9.34
N ARG A 102 4.86 4.11 10.43
CA ARG A 102 4.46 3.71 11.78
C ARG A 102 2.93 3.69 11.91
N LYS A 103 2.26 4.77 11.52
CA LYS A 103 0.79 4.86 11.57
C LYS A 103 0.12 3.80 10.68
N GLY A 104 0.61 3.64 9.43
CA GLY A 104 0.08 2.63 8.52
C GLY A 104 0.19 1.21 9.09
N LYS A 105 1.33 0.88 9.70
CA LYS A 105 1.53 -0.39 10.41
C LYS A 105 0.55 -0.55 11.58
N ASP A 106 0.36 0.50 12.38
CA ASP A 106 -0.51 0.45 13.55
C ASP A 106 -1.99 0.28 13.15
N TYR A 107 -2.44 0.92 12.06
CA TYR A 107 -3.79 0.74 11.53
C TYR A 107 -4.00 -0.67 10.96
N ALA A 108 -3.05 -1.20 10.19
CA ALA A 108 -3.15 -2.57 9.68
C ALA A 108 -3.19 -3.60 10.83
N LEU A 109 -2.39 -3.41 11.88
CA LEU A 109 -2.41 -4.27 13.05
C LEU A 109 -3.74 -4.13 13.82
N ALA A 110 -4.31 -2.92 13.90
CA ALA A 110 -5.62 -2.72 14.49
C ALA A 110 -6.72 -3.45 13.71
N SER A 111 -6.63 -3.50 12.36
CA SER A 111 -7.53 -4.29 11.52
C SER A 111 -7.42 -5.79 11.83
N LEU A 112 -6.21 -6.34 11.88
CA LEU A 112 -5.98 -7.75 12.25
C LEU A 112 -6.54 -8.10 13.63
N ARG A 113 -6.47 -7.17 14.59
CA ARG A 113 -6.97 -7.34 15.96
C ARG A 113 -8.49 -7.22 16.11
N LEU A 114 -9.21 -6.92 15.03
CA LEU A 114 -10.66 -7.05 15.03
C LEU A 114 -11.11 -8.52 15.09
N ASP A 115 -10.25 -9.46 14.68
CA ASP A 115 -10.50 -10.90 14.86
C ASP A 115 -10.12 -11.33 16.29
N PRO A 116 -11.10 -11.77 17.13
CA PRO A 116 -10.81 -12.26 18.48
C PRO A 116 -9.85 -13.46 18.51
N LYS A 117 -9.81 -14.27 17.43
CA LYS A 117 -8.88 -15.39 17.31
C LYS A 117 -7.45 -14.88 17.16
N PHE A 118 -7.24 -13.81 16.36
CA PHE A 118 -5.94 -13.17 16.24
C PHE A 118 -5.46 -12.67 17.61
N VAL A 119 -6.31 -11.92 18.33
CA VAL A 119 -6.00 -11.36 19.67
C VAL A 119 -5.64 -12.46 20.67
N LYS A 120 -6.36 -13.58 20.66
CA LYS A 120 -6.05 -14.71 21.53
C LYS A 120 -4.72 -15.35 21.19
N THR A 121 -4.44 -15.55 19.89
CA THR A 121 -3.23 -16.25 19.43
C THR A 121 -1.98 -15.38 19.61
N GLU A 122 -2.09 -14.05 19.45
CA GLU A 122 -0.93 -13.15 19.61
C GLU A 122 -0.38 -13.13 21.04
N GLN A 123 -1.20 -13.43 22.06
CA GLN A 123 -0.76 -13.54 23.46
C GLN A 123 0.26 -14.67 23.64
N GLU A 124 0.20 -15.72 22.84
CA GLU A 124 1.12 -16.86 22.88
C GLU A 124 2.24 -16.67 21.85
N SER A 125 1.90 -16.26 20.64
CA SER A 125 2.85 -16.03 19.55
C SER A 125 2.27 -15.08 18.51
N PHE A 126 2.87 -13.89 18.40
CA PHE A 126 2.48 -12.92 17.38
C PHE A 126 2.61 -13.51 15.95
N ARG A 127 3.67 -14.27 15.69
CA ARG A 127 3.88 -14.89 14.36
C ARG A 127 2.85 -15.97 14.04
N ALA A 128 2.42 -16.73 15.05
CA ALA A 128 1.32 -17.68 14.86
C ALA A 128 0.00 -16.95 14.56
N ALA A 129 -0.24 -15.81 15.20
CA ALA A 129 -1.41 -14.97 14.90
C ALA A 129 -1.39 -14.46 13.46
N ILE A 130 -0.26 -13.94 12.99
CA ILE A 130 -0.07 -13.52 11.57
C ILE A 130 -0.35 -14.70 10.63
N SER A 131 0.23 -15.86 10.87
CA SER A 131 0.03 -17.06 10.01
C SER A 131 -1.41 -17.58 10.03
N GLY A 132 -2.18 -17.28 11.06
CA GLY A 132 -3.60 -17.66 11.18
C GLY A 132 -4.59 -16.58 10.75
N ALA A 133 -4.13 -15.38 10.42
CA ALA A 133 -4.98 -14.26 10.01
C ALA A 133 -5.71 -14.54 8.69
N THR A 134 -6.85 -13.90 8.48
CA THR A 134 -7.74 -14.14 7.33
C THR A 134 -7.98 -12.90 6.47
N ASP A 135 -7.48 -11.75 6.85
CA ASP A 135 -7.61 -10.49 6.12
C ASP A 135 -6.35 -10.23 5.28
N VAL A 136 -6.47 -10.38 3.97
CA VAL A 136 -5.37 -10.18 3.02
C VAL A 136 -4.93 -8.73 2.95
N ALA A 137 -5.87 -7.78 3.01
CA ALA A 137 -5.56 -6.35 2.94
C ALA A 137 -4.77 -5.91 4.18
N ALA A 138 -5.25 -6.25 5.37
CA ALA A 138 -4.55 -5.95 6.62
C ALA A 138 -3.13 -6.57 6.66
N LEU A 139 -2.98 -7.84 6.26
CA LEU A 139 -1.67 -8.50 6.19
C LEU A 139 -0.72 -7.83 5.20
N PHE A 140 -1.21 -7.52 4.00
CA PHE A 140 -0.40 -6.90 2.96
C PHE A 140 0.08 -5.51 3.37
N TRP A 141 -0.83 -4.68 3.89
CA TRP A 141 -0.46 -3.34 4.34
C TRP A 141 0.36 -3.35 5.63
N TYR A 142 0.13 -4.31 6.51
CA TYR A 142 1.00 -4.52 7.68
C TYR A 142 2.44 -4.82 7.25
N GLY A 143 2.62 -5.78 6.35
CA GLY A 143 3.95 -6.17 5.84
C GLY A 143 4.68 -5.01 5.15
N ASN A 144 3.98 -4.25 4.28
CA ASN A 144 4.58 -3.12 3.56
C ASN A 144 4.97 -1.97 4.51
N ASN A 145 4.08 -1.57 5.41
CA ASN A 145 4.36 -0.50 6.37
C ASN A 145 5.44 -0.92 7.38
N LEU A 146 5.38 -2.14 7.93
CA LEU A 146 6.41 -2.64 8.84
C LEU A 146 7.75 -2.73 8.14
N GLY A 147 7.83 -3.31 6.94
CA GLY A 147 9.06 -3.41 6.17
C GLY A 147 9.69 -2.04 5.90
N SER A 148 8.87 -1.06 5.55
CA SER A 148 9.33 0.32 5.33
C SER A 148 9.76 1.01 6.64
N TYR A 149 9.02 0.84 7.72
CA TYR A 149 9.37 1.34 9.06
C TYR A 149 10.70 0.77 9.57
N LEU A 150 10.98 -0.51 9.33
CA LEU A 150 12.21 -1.16 9.76
C LEU A 150 13.48 -0.60 9.08
N ASN A 151 13.36 0.11 7.95
CA ASN A 151 14.50 0.83 7.36
C ASN A 151 15.03 1.96 8.26
N PHE A 152 14.21 2.44 9.19
CA PHE A 152 14.58 3.44 10.20
C PHE A 152 15.01 2.81 11.52
N HIS A 153 14.71 1.52 11.74
CA HIS A 153 14.84 0.83 13.04
C HIS A 153 15.61 -0.49 12.92
N PHE A 154 16.90 -0.40 12.67
CA PHE A 154 17.76 -1.56 12.43
C PHE A 154 17.71 -2.62 13.55
N MET A 155 17.68 -2.20 14.82
CA MET A 155 17.62 -3.15 15.94
C MET A 155 16.27 -3.90 15.98
N ALA A 156 15.16 -3.24 15.67
CA ALA A 156 13.87 -3.89 15.57
C ALA A 156 13.81 -4.87 14.38
N ALA A 157 14.47 -4.53 13.26
CA ALA A 157 14.62 -5.44 12.14
C ALA A 157 15.33 -6.75 12.56
N LEU A 158 16.44 -6.64 13.28
CA LEU A 158 17.23 -7.80 13.75
C LEU A 158 16.49 -8.61 14.83
N SER A 159 15.68 -7.98 15.69
CA SER A 159 15.01 -8.64 16.80
C SER A 159 13.72 -9.39 16.42
N GLY A 160 13.49 -9.60 15.14
CA GLY A 160 12.36 -10.43 14.64
C GLY A 160 11.43 -9.74 13.64
N GLY A 161 11.47 -8.40 13.53
CA GLY A 161 10.61 -7.64 12.64
C GLY A 161 10.65 -8.10 11.18
N MET A 162 11.84 -8.48 10.68
CA MET A 162 11.99 -9.03 9.32
C MET A 162 11.26 -10.36 9.14
N ASN A 163 11.22 -11.21 10.17
CA ASN A 163 10.47 -12.46 10.12
C ASN A 163 8.96 -12.23 10.13
N ASP A 164 8.49 -11.18 10.80
CA ASP A 164 7.07 -10.83 10.84
C ASP A 164 6.62 -10.25 9.49
N VAL A 165 7.46 -9.44 8.82
CA VAL A 165 7.24 -8.98 7.44
C VAL A 165 7.09 -10.16 6.49
N ARG A 166 8.04 -11.11 6.54
CA ARG A 166 8.01 -12.31 5.70
C ARG A 166 6.76 -13.16 5.96
N ALA A 167 6.39 -13.35 7.22
CA ALA A 167 5.20 -14.12 7.59
C ALA A 167 3.92 -13.46 7.07
N ALA A 168 3.81 -12.13 7.15
CA ALA A 168 2.66 -11.40 6.64
C ALA A 168 2.50 -11.55 5.12
N PHE A 169 3.59 -11.41 4.34
CA PHE A 169 3.53 -11.61 2.89
C PHE A 169 3.25 -13.07 2.51
N ALA A 170 3.88 -14.03 3.20
CA ALA A 170 3.60 -15.44 2.96
C ALA A 170 2.12 -15.78 3.20
N ARG A 171 1.53 -15.27 4.28
CA ARG A 171 0.11 -15.48 4.56
C ARG A 171 -0.80 -14.74 3.57
N ALA A 172 -0.45 -13.53 3.15
CA ALA A 172 -1.18 -12.81 2.12
C ALA A 172 -1.20 -13.59 0.78
N ILE A 173 -0.08 -14.20 0.39
CA ILE A 173 0.02 -15.07 -0.80
C ILE A 173 -0.93 -16.26 -0.69
N GLU A 174 -1.00 -16.93 0.47
CA GLU A 174 -1.91 -18.07 0.70
C GLU A 174 -3.39 -17.69 0.59
N LEU A 175 -3.75 -16.45 0.97
CA LEU A 175 -5.13 -15.97 0.95
C LEU A 175 -5.55 -15.45 -0.43
N ASP A 176 -4.74 -14.59 -1.03
CA ASP A 176 -4.96 -14.05 -2.37
C ASP A 176 -3.62 -13.57 -2.96
N GLU A 177 -2.99 -14.43 -3.73
CA GLU A 177 -1.72 -14.11 -4.39
C GLU A 177 -1.83 -13.02 -5.47
N SER A 178 -3.05 -12.77 -5.97
CA SER A 178 -3.34 -11.77 -7.01
C SER A 178 -3.63 -10.36 -6.47
N TYR A 179 -3.78 -10.23 -5.14
CA TYR A 179 -4.12 -8.97 -4.50
C TYR A 179 -3.21 -7.83 -5.00
N ILE A 180 -3.82 -6.72 -5.41
CA ILE A 180 -3.12 -5.54 -5.97
C ILE A 180 -2.07 -5.94 -7.03
N GLY A 181 -2.52 -6.66 -8.07
CA GLY A 181 -1.69 -7.01 -9.24
C GLY A 181 -0.45 -7.83 -8.89
N GLY A 182 -0.62 -8.90 -8.09
CA GLY A 182 0.47 -9.76 -7.63
C GLY A 182 1.30 -9.12 -6.50
N GLY A 183 0.72 -8.14 -5.80
CA GLY A 183 1.36 -7.37 -4.74
C GLY A 183 2.06 -8.20 -3.66
N PRO A 184 1.44 -9.25 -3.09
CA PRO A 184 2.09 -10.10 -2.10
C PRO A 184 3.38 -10.75 -2.60
N TRP A 185 3.42 -11.22 -3.86
CA TRP A 185 4.62 -11.75 -4.47
C TRP A 185 5.67 -10.68 -4.75
N ARG A 186 5.27 -9.50 -5.27
CA ARG A 186 6.18 -8.36 -5.46
C ARG A 186 6.83 -7.94 -4.15
N ALA A 187 6.03 -7.81 -3.09
CA ALA A 187 6.51 -7.40 -1.77
C ALA A 187 7.47 -8.44 -1.16
N LEU A 188 7.15 -9.73 -1.29
CA LEU A 188 8.06 -10.81 -0.88
C LEU A 188 9.35 -10.79 -1.71
N GLY A 189 9.26 -10.60 -3.03
CA GLY A 189 10.42 -10.47 -3.92
C GLY A 189 11.33 -9.30 -3.53
N SER A 190 10.75 -8.14 -3.26
CA SER A 190 11.47 -6.96 -2.78
C SER A 190 12.16 -7.22 -1.42
N PHE A 191 11.46 -7.89 -0.51
CA PHE A 191 12.03 -8.30 0.78
C PHE A 191 13.23 -9.23 0.58
N LEU A 192 13.07 -10.31 -0.18
CA LEU A 192 14.13 -11.30 -0.44
C LEU A 192 15.36 -10.69 -1.14
N ALA A 193 15.14 -9.71 -2.02
CA ALA A 193 16.22 -9.06 -2.75
C ALA A 193 17.02 -8.06 -1.91
N LYS A 194 16.36 -7.33 -1.00
CA LYS A 194 16.96 -6.24 -0.22
C LYS A 194 17.62 -6.71 1.08
N VAL A 195 17.13 -7.81 1.63
CA VAL A 195 17.60 -8.33 2.91
C VAL A 195 18.89 -9.14 2.70
N PRO A 196 19.93 -8.96 3.53
CA PRO A 196 21.13 -9.81 3.49
C PRO A 196 20.78 -11.30 3.65
N SER A 197 21.54 -12.19 3.01
CA SER A 197 21.26 -13.64 3.00
C SER A 197 21.24 -14.26 4.41
N PHE A 198 22.09 -13.78 5.33
CA PHE A 198 22.09 -14.24 6.72
C PHE A 198 20.85 -13.80 7.53
N LEU A 199 20.08 -12.86 7.02
CA LEU A 199 18.77 -12.42 7.56
C LEU A 199 17.58 -12.97 6.76
N GLY A 200 17.81 -13.89 5.84
CA GLY A 200 16.78 -14.55 5.06
C GLY A 200 16.56 -13.98 3.66
N GLY A 201 17.45 -13.12 3.19
CA GLY A 201 17.46 -12.69 1.78
C GLY A 201 17.89 -13.82 0.85
N ASP A 202 17.28 -13.86 -0.35
CA ASP A 202 17.54 -14.90 -1.36
C ASP A 202 17.20 -14.33 -2.75
N ARG A 203 18.22 -14.00 -3.52
CA ARG A 203 18.04 -13.38 -4.82
C ARG A 203 17.37 -14.30 -5.84
N GLU A 204 17.63 -15.61 -5.80
CA GLU A 204 17.00 -16.53 -6.74
C GLU A 204 15.50 -16.68 -6.44
N LYS A 205 15.13 -16.81 -5.17
CA LYS A 205 13.71 -16.76 -4.78
C LYS A 205 13.07 -15.40 -5.07
N ALA A 206 13.82 -14.31 -4.99
CA ALA A 206 13.32 -13.00 -5.40
C ALA A 206 12.98 -12.97 -6.90
N LYS A 207 13.79 -13.58 -7.77
CA LYS A 207 13.49 -13.73 -9.20
C LYS A 207 12.19 -14.48 -9.44
N GLU A 208 12.02 -15.62 -8.76
CA GLU A 208 10.78 -16.42 -8.85
C GLU A 208 9.55 -15.62 -8.38
N ALA A 209 9.68 -14.90 -7.27
CA ALA A 209 8.61 -14.09 -6.73
C ALA A 209 8.21 -12.94 -7.68
N PHE A 210 9.16 -12.23 -8.27
CA PHE A 210 8.84 -11.19 -9.27
C PHE A 210 8.29 -11.78 -10.57
N ALA A 211 8.77 -12.94 -11.02
CA ALA A 211 8.21 -13.62 -12.18
C ALA A 211 6.72 -13.95 -11.94
N ARG A 212 6.38 -14.45 -10.74
CA ARG A 212 4.99 -14.73 -10.38
C ARG A 212 4.15 -13.45 -10.27
N ALA A 213 4.70 -12.37 -9.69
CA ALA A 213 4.01 -11.08 -9.62
C ALA A 213 3.70 -10.52 -11.03
N ILE A 214 4.62 -10.63 -11.98
CA ILE A 214 4.43 -10.22 -13.38
C ILE A 214 3.35 -11.06 -14.07
N GLU A 215 3.34 -12.38 -13.84
CA GLU A 215 2.31 -13.28 -14.38
C GLU A 215 0.91 -12.91 -13.89
N LEU A 216 0.75 -12.64 -12.58
CA LEU A 216 -0.52 -12.30 -11.94
C LEU A 216 -1.00 -10.87 -12.26
N GLY A 217 -0.07 -9.93 -12.41
CA GLY A 217 -0.36 -8.53 -12.64
C GLY A 217 0.52 -7.92 -13.74
N PRO A 218 0.34 -8.33 -15.02
CA PRO A 218 1.16 -7.82 -16.12
C PRO A 218 0.99 -6.32 -16.36
N ASP A 219 -0.13 -5.74 -15.95
CA ASP A 219 -0.41 -4.31 -16.08
C ASP A 219 -0.02 -3.49 -14.84
N PHE A 220 0.59 -4.14 -13.83
CA PHE A 220 1.16 -3.47 -12.67
C PHE A 220 2.66 -3.23 -12.93
N LEU A 221 3.00 -2.04 -13.43
CA LEU A 221 4.34 -1.75 -13.96
C LEU A 221 5.46 -1.86 -12.93
N GLU A 222 5.16 -1.64 -11.67
CA GLU A 222 6.14 -1.75 -10.58
C GLU A 222 6.70 -3.18 -10.46
N ASN A 223 5.94 -4.23 -10.88
CA ASN A 223 6.44 -5.61 -10.91
C ASN A 223 7.73 -5.73 -11.76
N TYR A 224 7.76 -5.07 -12.92
CA TYR A 224 8.92 -5.08 -13.82
C TYR A 224 10.05 -4.20 -13.30
N VAL A 225 9.72 -3.00 -12.82
CA VAL A 225 10.72 -2.01 -12.37
C VAL A 225 11.44 -2.49 -11.11
N ASP A 226 10.70 -3.09 -10.17
CA ASP A 226 11.27 -3.66 -8.95
C ASP A 226 12.15 -4.88 -9.26
N ALA A 227 11.71 -5.79 -10.17
CA ALA A 227 12.54 -6.90 -10.63
C ALA A 227 13.84 -6.40 -11.28
N ALA A 228 13.74 -5.36 -12.13
CA ALA A 228 14.91 -4.75 -12.76
C ALA A 228 15.88 -4.21 -11.71
N GLU A 229 15.41 -3.33 -10.82
CA GLU A 229 16.26 -2.59 -9.91
C GLU A 229 16.82 -3.45 -8.77
N TYR A 230 15.97 -4.29 -8.16
CA TYR A 230 16.36 -5.02 -6.94
C TYR A 230 16.99 -6.38 -7.21
N VAL A 231 16.76 -6.97 -8.37
CA VAL A 231 17.27 -8.29 -8.71
C VAL A 231 18.30 -8.23 -9.83
N TYR A 232 17.90 -7.79 -11.01
CA TYR A 232 18.74 -7.90 -12.19
C TYR A 232 19.90 -6.91 -12.19
N LYS A 233 19.70 -5.66 -11.75
CA LYS A 233 20.78 -4.68 -11.55
C LYS A 233 21.79 -5.14 -10.50
N GLN A 234 21.30 -5.63 -9.36
CA GLN A 234 22.14 -6.14 -8.27
C GLN A 234 22.95 -7.39 -8.67
N GLY A 235 22.40 -8.18 -9.59
CA GLY A 235 23.04 -9.38 -10.13
C GLY A 235 23.87 -9.14 -11.37
N GLU A 236 23.99 -7.89 -11.83
CA GLU A 236 24.67 -7.51 -13.08
C GLU A 236 24.08 -8.21 -14.34
N GLU A 237 22.81 -8.62 -14.27
CA GLU A 237 22.08 -9.24 -15.38
C GLU A 237 21.48 -8.12 -16.29
N TRP A 238 22.37 -7.35 -16.95
CA TRP A 238 22.02 -6.11 -17.64
C TRP A 238 20.99 -6.28 -18.75
N ASP A 239 21.02 -7.39 -19.48
CA ASP A 239 20.04 -7.66 -20.55
C ASP A 239 18.62 -7.75 -19.97
N LYS A 240 18.45 -8.46 -18.85
CA LYS A 240 17.16 -8.59 -18.17
C LYS A 240 16.74 -7.30 -17.48
N PHE A 241 17.68 -6.58 -16.88
CA PHE A 241 17.45 -5.26 -16.32
C PHE A 241 16.84 -4.32 -17.36
N CYS A 242 17.51 -4.18 -18.51
CA CYS A 242 17.05 -3.30 -19.57
C CYS A 242 15.75 -3.79 -20.23
N ALA A 243 15.57 -5.11 -20.38
CA ALA A 243 14.36 -5.69 -20.95
C ALA A 243 13.13 -5.38 -20.09
N ASN A 244 13.22 -5.55 -18.75
CA ASN A 244 12.13 -5.24 -17.83
C ASN A 244 11.76 -3.75 -17.85
N LEU A 245 12.77 -2.85 -17.88
CA LEU A 245 12.51 -1.41 -17.97
C LEU A 245 11.82 -1.02 -19.28
N ARG A 246 12.27 -1.59 -20.42
CA ARG A 246 11.63 -1.36 -21.73
C ARG A 246 10.20 -1.88 -21.77
N GLU A 247 9.94 -3.02 -21.14
CA GLU A 247 8.58 -3.56 -21.04
C GLU A 247 7.68 -2.63 -20.22
N ALA A 248 8.12 -2.17 -19.05
CA ALA A 248 7.37 -1.22 -18.25
C ALA A 248 7.07 0.08 -19.03
N ILE A 249 8.06 0.65 -19.73
CA ILE A 249 7.91 1.87 -20.54
C ILE A 249 6.95 1.61 -21.72
N THR A 250 7.01 0.45 -22.34
CA THR A 250 6.15 0.11 -23.47
C THR A 250 4.69 -0.03 -23.03
N ARG A 251 4.43 -0.75 -21.95
CA ARG A 251 3.10 -0.90 -21.37
C ARG A 251 2.55 0.42 -20.84
N GLY A 252 3.39 1.26 -20.26
CA GLY A 252 3.02 2.59 -19.77
C GLY A 252 2.53 3.56 -20.84
N LYS A 253 2.66 3.22 -22.14
CA LYS A 253 2.06 3.99 -23.25
C LYS A 253 0.57 3.71 -23.43
N ASP A 254 0.06 2.61 -22.88
CA ASP A 254 -1.36 2.26 -22.96
C ASP A 254 -2.13 2.98 -21.83
N PRO A 255 -3.08 3.87 -22.16
CA PRO A 255 -3.88 4.56 -21.15
C PRO A 255 -4.68 3.62 -20.24
N LYS A 256 -5.07 2.42 -20.74
CA LYS A 256 -5.79 1.44 -19.93
C LYS A 256 -4.91 0.84 -18.86
N VAL A 257 -3.64 0.53 -19.17
CA VAL A 257 -2.65 0.09 -18.21
C VAL A 257 -2.43 1.15 -17.15
N MET A 258 -2.23 2.41 -17.57
CA MET A 258 -2.03 3.51 -16.63
C MET A 258 -3.25 3.75 -15.73
N ALA A 259 -4.45 3.62 -16.26
CA ALA A 259 -5.69 3.78 -15.51
C ALA A 259 -6.00 2.63 -14.54
N ALA A 260 -5.44 1.44 -14.77
CA ALA A 260 -5.65 0.28 -13.89
C ALA A 260 -5.04 0.52 -12.48
N TRP A 261 -3.86 1.13 -12.43
CA TRP A 261 -3.11 1.39 -11.18
C TRP A 261 -2.44 2.78 -11.22
N PRO A 262 -3.22 3.90 -11.22
CA PRO A 262 -2.69 5.20 -11.62
C PRO A 262 -1.48 5.66 -10.82
N LEU A 263 -1.51 5.58 -9.48
CA LEU A 263 -0.41 6.00 -8.61
C LEU A 263 0.85 5.15 -8.84
N TYR A 264 0.68 3.84 -8.77
CA TYR A 264 1.81 2.90 -8.83
C TYR A 264 2.43 2.87 -10.22
N ASN A 265 1.59 2.86 -11.27
CA ASN A 265 2.08 2.85 -12.64
C ASN A 265 2.75 4.17 -13.03
N ALA A 266 2.27 5.31 -12.54
CA ALA A 266 2.94 6.60 -12.77
C ALA A 266 4.31 6.67 -12.06
N LEU A 267 4.40 6.20 -10.80
CA LEU A 267 5.67 6.11 -10.08
C LEU A 267 6.64 5.14 -10.75
N ALA A 268 6.15 3.96 -11.14
CA ALA A 268 6.95 2.94 -11.81
C ALA A 268 7.47 3.44 -13.17
N LEU A 269 6.62 4.10 -13.97
CA LEU A 269 7.01 4.65 -15.26
C LEU A 269 8.11 5.72 -15.10
N LYS A 270 7.93 6.66 -14.18
CA LYS A 270 8.94 7.69 -13.87
C LYS A 270 10.28 7.07 -13.45
N ARG A 271 10.26 6.01 -12.63
CA ARG A 271 11.47 5.26 -12.24
C ARG A 271 12.08 4.54 -13.43
N ALA A 272 11.28 3.84 -14.25
CA ALA A 272 11.76 3.12 -15.43
C ALA A 272 12.46 4.04 -16.43
N GLU A 273 11.85 5.21 -16.72
CA GLU A 273 12.41 6.24 -17.60
C GLU A 273 13.73 6.83 -17.07
N SER A 274 13.86 6.95 -15.76
CA SER A 274 15.13 7.35 -15.13
C SER A 274 16.20 6.26 -15.24
N LEU A 275 15.83 5.00 -14.92
CA LEU A 275 16.77 3.89 -14.86
C LEU A 275 17.24 3.42 -16.23
N ILE A 276 16.42 3.53 -17.30
CA ILE A 276 16.78 3.09 -18.67
C ILE A 276 17.90 3.92 -19.27
N ASN A 277 18.16 5.12 -18.75
CA ASN A 277 19.28 5.96 -19.15
C ASN A 277 20.65 5.45 -18.67
N ASP A 278 20.71 4.35 -17.92
CA ASP A 278 21.95 3.69 -17.54
C ASP A 278 22.72 3.29 -18.82
N LYS A 279 24.03 3.55 -18.85
CA LYS A 279 24.94 3.23 -19.97
C LYS A 279 24.90 1.75 -20.39
N LYS A 280 24.47 0.89 -19.49
CA LYS A 280 24.31 -0.55 -19.74
C LYS A 280 23.10 -0.89 -20.63
N CYS A 281 22.18 0.05 -20.81
CA CYS A 281 20.98 -0.12 -21.65
C CYS A 281 21.08 0.59 -23.02
N GLN A 282 22.19 1.29 -23.26
CA GLN A 282 22.47 2.03 -24.50
C GLN A 282 23.08 1.14 -25.59
#